data_e92b01133be269b21bbe716c4179f7bf
#
_entry.id   e92b01133be269b21bbe716c4179f7bf
#
_cell.length_a   1.000
_cell.length_b   1.000
_cell.length_c   1.000
_cell.angle_alpha   90.00
_cell.angle_beta   90.00
_cell.angle_gamma   90.00
#
_symmetry.space_group_name_H-M   'P 1'
#
loop_
_entity.id
_entity.type
_entity.pdbx_description
1 polymer ?
#
loop_
_entity_poly.entity_id
_entity_poly.type
_entity_poly.pdbx_seq_one_letter_code
_entity_poly.pdbx_strand_id
1 'polypeptide(L)'
;MKKIIFTVILVIGVLASCNQKVSNNQNNEEMKTTLTLTQEWDKVFPLSDKVNHRKVTFETQYGLTLAADLYTPKDGQGKMAAIAVSGPFGASKEQSSGLYAMRMAERGFVALAFDPSFTGESSGEPRRTASPDINTEDFMAAVDFLSKQDNVDAERIGIIGICGWGGIALNAAAADTRIKATVASTMYDMTRVSGNGYFDSEDKEESRHQAREALAKQRLIDPTAMAGGVVNPLPEDAPQFVKDYYDYYITPRGYHERSGNSNDGWRVIGTQAYANSRFLYYINEIRSAVLVMHGEKAHSRYFGEAAYHYMVDGKAEGYNTIVKPNPNPENKELLIIPGATHCDLYDGGYTELKGKGEPKNLIPWDRIADFFTHHLNK
;
A
#
# COMPACT_ATOMS: atom_id res chain seq x y z
N MET A 1 -16.87 -46.61 -28.24
CA MET A 1 -16.87 -45.17 -27.83
C MET A 1 -15.50 -44.82 -27.23
N LYS A 2 -14.63 -44.21 -28.03
CA LYS A 2 -13.28 -43.85 -27.61
C LYS A 2 -13.33 -42.52 -26.83
N LYS A 3 -12.93 -42.56 -25.56
CA LYS A 3 -12.72 -41.33 -24.74
C LYS A 3 -11.43 -40.66 -25.23
N ILE A 4 -11.58 -39.49 -25.80
CA ILE A 4 -10.44 -38.60 -26.12
C ILE A 4 -10.14 -37.85 -24.83
N ILE A 5 -9.02 -38.17 -24.19
CA ILE A 5 -8.44 -37.43 -23.06
C ILE A 5 -7.63 -36.29 -23.69
N PHE A 6 -8.12 -35.05 -23.57
CA PHE A 6 -7.31 -33.89 -23.86
C PHE A 6 -6.37 -33.63 -22.67
N THR A 7 -5.14 -34.08 -22.82
CA THR A 7 -4.06 -33.70 -21.91
C THR A 7 -3.59 -32.31 -22.33
N VAL A 8 -3.93 -31.30 -21.53
CA VAL A 8 -3.33 -29.96 -21.66
C VAL A 8 -1.89 -30.08 -21.14
N ILE A 9 -0.96 -30.21 -22.06
CA ILE A 9 0.48 -30.10 -21.77
C ILE A 9 0.77 -28.62 -21.59
N LEU A 10 0.79 -28.18 -20.34
CA LEU A 10 1.34 -26.89 -19.97
C LEU A 10 2.85 -26.96 -20.20
N VAL A 11 3.33 -26.22 -21.19
CA VAL A 11 4.74 -26.14 -21.55
C VAL A 11 5.52 -25.52 -20.40
N ILE A 12 6.02 -26.33 -19.49
CA ILE A 12 7.18 -26.03 -18.66
C ILE A 12 8.40 -26.36 -19.51
N GLY A 13 8.74 -25.46 -20.37
CA GLY A 13 9.86 -25.64 -21.28
C GLY A 13 10.64 -24.35 -21.46
N VAL A 14 11.27 -23.86 -20.40
CA VAL A 14 12.40 -22.91 -20.55
C VAL A 14 13.39 -23.13 -19.40
N LEU A 15 14.12 -24.23 -19.45
CA LEU A 15 15.48 -24.34 -18.93
C LEU A 15 16.26 -25.29 -19.81
N ALA A 16 16.47 -24.91 -21.05
CA ALA A 16 17.51 -25.49 -21.88
C ALA A 16 18.35 -24.33 -22.38
N SER A 17 19.47 -24.17 -21.73
CA SER A 17 20.68 -23.48 -22.09
C SER A 17 20.85 -23.30 -23.61
N CYS A 18 20.77 -22.06 -24.08
CA CYS A 18 21.49 -21.64 -25.28
C CYS A 18 22.67 -20.78 -24.85
N ASN A 19 23.80 -21.42 -24.63
CA ASN A 19 25.10 -20.78 -24.66
C ASN A 19 25.41 -20.39 -26.12
N GLN A 20 24.94 -19.25 -26.55
CA GLN A 20 25.54 -18.54 -27.66
C GLN A 20 26.15 -17.24 -27.10
N LYS A 21 27.49 -17.26 -27.03
CA LYS A 21 28.30 -16.05 -26.88
C LYS A 21 28.04 -15.17 -28.11
N VAL A 22 27.13 -14.23 -28.01
CA VAL A 22 27.11 -13.05 -28.89
C VAL A 22 27.88 -11.99 -28.13
N SER A 23 29.12 -11.78 -28.52
CA SER A 23 29.90 -10.61 -28.13
C SER A 23 29.35 -9.41 -28.89
N ASN A 24 28.39 -8.70 -28.34
CA ASN A 24 28.11 -7.33 -28.68
C ASN A 24 28.47 -6.47 -27.48
N ASN A 25 29.69 -5.93 -27.50
CA ASN A 25 30.08 -4.76 -26.74
C ASN A 25 29.27 -3.58 -27.31
N GLN A 26 28.08 -3.41 -26.83
CA GLN A 26 27.44 -2.09 -26.71
C GLN A 26 27.34 -1.83 -25.23
N ASN A 27 28.11 -0.84 -24.77
CA ASN A 27 27.96 -0.22 -23.47
C ASN A 27 26.58 0.41 -23.41
N ASN A 28 25.55 -0.40 -23.13
CA ASN A 28 24.33 0.09 -22.51
C ASN A 28 24.66 0.30 -21.01
N GLU A 29 25.33 1.39 -20.69
CA GLU A 29 25.12 2.00 -19.39
C GLU A 29 23.64 2.40 -19.37
N GLU A 30 22.80 1.52 -18.80
CA GLU A 30 21.46 1.91 -18.37
C GLU A 30 21.66 3.16 -17.51
N MET A 31 21.14 4.30 -18.00
CA MET A 31 21.18 5.55 -17.25
C MET A 31 20.31 5.35 -16.01
N LYS A 32 20.92 4.89 -14.91
CA LYS A 32 20.25 4.84 -13.61
C LYS A 32 19.80 6.25 -13.26
N THR A 33 18.52 6.39 -13.06
CA THR A 33 17.97 7.67 -12.61
C THR A 33 18.51 7.96 -11.21
N THR A 34 19.47 8.85 -11.11
CA THR A 34 20.01 9.28 -9.82
C THR A 34 19.00 10.25 -9.19
N LEU A 35 18.36 9.82 -8.11
CA LEU A 35 17.43 10.68 -7.36
C LEU A 35 18.20 11.64 -6.43
N THR A 36 17.75 12.88 -6.36
CA THR A 36 18.20 13.83 -5.34
C THR A 36 17.25 13.73 -4.14
N LEU A 37 17.73 13.14 -3.06
CA LEU A 37 16.93 12.91 -1.86
C LEU A 37 17.19 14.02 -0.83
N THR A 38 16.13 14.52 -0.19
CA THR A 38 16.20 15.47 0.92
C THR A 38 16.89 14.81 2.11
N GLN A 39 17.97 15.41 2.61
CA GLN A 39 18.79 14.84 3.70
C GLN A 39 18.32 15.29 5.09
N GLU A 40 17.61 16.40 5.18
CA GLU A 40 17.05 16.92 6.42
C GLU A 40 15.87 16.08 6.90
N TRP A 41 15.59 16.13 8.22
CA TRP A 41 14.42 15.49 8.78
C TRP A 41 13.18 16.35 8.50
N ASP A 42 12.43 15.99 7.49
CA ASP A 42 11.25 16.71 7.00
C ASP A 42 9.93 15.97 7.22
N LYS A 43 9.93 15.00 8.13
CA LYS A 43 8.75 14.18 8.41
C LYS A 43 7.80 14.88 9.38
N VAL A 44 6.52 14.58 9.26
CA VAL A 44 5.45 15.14 10.11
C VAL A 44 5.43 14.58 11.55
N PHE A 45 6.40 13.77 11.90
CA PHE A 45 6.58 13.18 13.22
C PHE A 45 8.06 13.31 13.66
N PRO A 46 8.34 13.33 14.98
CA PRO A 46 9.70 13.42 15.48
C PRO A 46 10.49 12.12 15.27
N LEU A 47 11.79 12.24 15.04
CA LEU A 47 12.71 11.09 15.02
C LEU A 47 12.82 10.49 16.42
N SER A 48 12.71 9.18 16.50
CA SER A 48 12.95 8.43 17.73
C SER A 48 14.44 8.23 18.01
N ASP A 49 14.83 8.38 19.26
CA ASP A 49 16.19 8.11 19.75
C ASP A 49 16.56 6.62 19.81
N LYS A 50 15.58 5.72 19.61
CA LYS A 50 15.77 4.26 19.63
C LYS A 50 16.15 3.66 18.27
N VAL A 51 16.10 4.45 17.20
CA VAL A 51 16.32 3.95 15.86
C VAL A 51 17.44 4.70 15.13
N ASN A 52 18.11 4.01 14.21
CA ASN A 52 18.91 4.64 13.17
C ASN A 52 18.04 4.84 11.95
N HIS A 53 18.28 5.91 11.21
CA HIS A 53 17.58 6.25 10.00
C HIS A 53 18.56 6.56 8.87
N ARG A 54 18.26 6.11 7.67
CA ARG A 54 18.95 6.53 6.44
C ARG A 54 18.00 6.47 5.24
N LYS A 55 18.19 7.36 4.29
CA LYS A 55 17.50 7.29 3.00
C LYS A 55 18.19 6.25 2.10
N VAL A 56 17.39 5.51 1.36
CA VAL A 56 17.83 4.50 0.41
C VAL A 56 17.02 4.57 -0.88
N THR A 57 17.55 3.97 -1.93
CA THR A 57 16.83 3.78 -3.20
C THR A 57 16.92 2.33 -3.63
N PHE A 58 15.91 1.86 -4.36
CA PHE A 58 15.88 0.53 -4.98
C PHE A 58 15.07 0.57 -6.27
N GLU A 59 15.27 -0.41 -7.12
CA GLU A 59 14.66 -0.47 -8.45
C GLU A 59 13.51 -1.48 -8.49
N THR A 60 12.45 -1.15 -9.22
CA THR A 60 11.37 -2.07 -9.58
C THR A 60 11.71 -2.81 -10.87
N GLN A 61 11.01 -3.93 -11.16
CA GLN A 61 11.17 -4.62 -12.45
C GLN A 61 10.81 -3.77 -13.66
N TYR A 62 10.10 -2.67 -13.47
CA TYR A 62 9.77 -1.71 -14.54
C TYR A 62 10.84 -0.64 -14.75
N GLY A 63 11.99 -0.74 -14.09
CA GLY A 63 13.09 0.23 -14.19
C GLY A 63 12.80 1.56 -13.50
N LEU A 64 11.84 1.60 -12.59
CA LEU A 64 11.56 2.76 -11.75
C LEU A 64 12.41 2.69 -10.48
N THR A 65 13.02 3.80 -10.09
CA THR A 65 13.79 3.91 -8.85
C THR A 65 12.90 4.47 -7.75
N LEU A 66 12.70 3.70 -6.68
CA LEU A 66 11.93 4.11 -5.52
C LEU A 66 12.84 4.74 -4.46
N ALA A 67 12.35 5.83 -3.85
CA ALA A 67 12.96 6.47 -2.70
C ALA A 67 12.31 5.98 -1.41
N ALA A 68 13.13 5.67 -0.41
CA ALA A 68 12.65 5.13 0.85
C ALA A 68 13.47 5.61 2.05
N ASP A 69 12.83 5.53 3.21
CA ASP A 69 13.44 5.71 4.53
C ASP A 69 13.61 4.33 5.18
N LEU A 70 14.84 3.94 5.45
CA LEU A 70 15.16 2.71 6.17
C LEU A 70 15.45 3.03 7.63
N TYR A 71 14.66 2.39 8.51
CA TYR A 71 14.80 2.47 9.96
C TYR A 71 15.32 1.14 10.50
N THR A 72 16.30 1.21 11.40
CA THR A 72 16.85 0.02 12.07
C THR A 72 16.92 0.25 13.56
N PRO A 73 16.64 -0.77 14.40
CA PRO A 73 16.85 -0.65 15.85
C PRO A 73 18.31 -0.31 16.18
N LYS A 74 18.56 0.62 17.10
CA LYS A 74 19.94 0.93 17.54
C LYS A 74 20.62 -0.26 18.21
N ASP A 75 19.83 -1.05 18.95
CA ASP A 75 20.31 -2.21 19.68
C ASP A 75 20.13 -3.53 18.88
N GLY A 76 19.79 -3.43 17.60
CA GLY A 76 19.57 -4.58 16.72
C GLY A 76 20.84 -5.40 16.51
N GLN A 77 20.73 -6.72 16.63
CA GLN A 77 21.86 -7.64 16.45
C GLN A 77 21.51 -8.77 15.48
N GLY A 78 22.49 -9.18 14.70
CA GLY A 78 22.33 -10.28 13.76
C GLY A 78 21.32 -10.00 12.65
N LYS A 79 20.72 -11.06 12.11
CA LYS A 79 19.67 -10.96 11.10
C LYS A 79 18.30 -10.82 11.76
N MET A 80 17.61 -9.75 11.43
CA MET A 80 16.31 -9.37 11.97
C MET A 80 15.18 -9.62 10.96
N ALA A 81 13.96 -9.77 11.44
CA ALA A 81 12.78 -9.70 10.60
C ALA A 81 12.62 -8.28 10.03
N ALA A 82 12.04 -8.17 8.84
CA ALA A 82 11.89 -6.89 8.18
C ALA A 82 10.44 -6.60 7.75
N ILE A 83 10.08 -5.31 7.65
CA ILE A 83 8.74 -4.86 7.30
C ILE A 83 8.83 -3.72 6.28
N ALA A 84 8.21 -3.89 5.11
CA ALA A 84 8.01 -2.80 4.16
C ALA A 84 6.64 -2.12 4.40
N VAL A 85 6.62 -0.78 4.36
CA VAL A 85 5.44 0.02 4.69
C VAL A 85 5.16 1.04 3.59
N SER A 86 3.91 1.15 3.14
CA SER A 86 3.50 2.24 2.26
C SER A 86 2.04 2.68 2.50
N GLY A 87 1.72 3.84 1.99
CA GLY A 87 0.41 4.49 2.12
C GLY A 87 0.40 5.62 3.15
N PRO A 88 -0.75 6.29 3.24
CA PRO A 88 -1.99 6.19 2.45
C PRO A 88 -1.82 6.47 0.97
N PHE A 89 -2.85 6.11 0.16
CA PHE A 89 -2.87 6.43 -1.27
C PHE A 89 -2.84 7.94 -1.45
N GLY A 90 -1.91 8.45 -2.26
CA GLY A 90 -1.69 9.89 -2.44
C GLY A 90 -0.89 10.58 -1.33
N ALA A 91 -0.46 9.86 -0.29
CA ALA A 91 0.47 10.35 0.74
C ALA A 91 1.92 10.19 0.30
N SER A 92 2.85 10.72 1.11
CA SER A 92 4.29 10.50 1.00
C SER A 92 4.83 9.72 2.21
N LYS A 93 6.03 9.14 2.07
CA LYS A 93 6.69 8.38 3.14
C LYS A 93 7.03 9.22 4.39
N GLU A 94 7.01 10.53 4.26
CA GLU A 94 7.22 11.47 5.37
C GLU A 94 6.03 11.57 6.33
N GLN A 95 4.90 10.95 5.94
CA GLN A 95 3.64 10.95 6.70
C GLN A 95 3.43 9.61 7.43
N SER A 96 2.25 9.03 7.35
CA SER A 96 1.83 7.84 8.11
C SER A 96 2.77 6.63 7.92
N SER A 97 3.17 6.30 6.69
CA SER A 97 4.01 5.11 6.45
C SER A 97 5.38 5.20 7.12
N GLY A 98 6.00 6.38 7.14
CA GLY A 98 7.26 6.60 7.87
C GLY A 98 7.09 6.45 9.38
N LEU A 99 5.98 6.95 9.94
CA LEU A 99 5.67 6.76 11.36
C LEU A 99 5.52 5.28 11.69
N TYR A 100 4.74 4.52 10.90
CA TYR A 100 4.58 3.08 11.10
C TYR A 100 5.92 2.33 11.02
N ALA A 101 6.75 2.64 10.02
CA ALA A 101 8.06 2.02 9.89
C ALA A 101 8.97 2.32 11.09
N MET A 102 9.02 3.58 11.53
CA MET A 102 9.78 3.97 12.71
C MET A 102 9.29 3.25 13.97
N ARG A 103 7.97 3.14 14.19
CA ARG A 103 7.37 2.44 15.34
C ARG A 103 7.65 0.93 15.32
N MET A 104 7.73 0.32 14.14
CA MET A 104 8.14 -1.09 14.03
C MET A 104 9.64 -1.25 14.29
N ALA A 105 10.47 -0.30 13.86
CA ALA A 105 11.89 -0.34 14.17
C ALA A 105 12.19 -0.17 15.67
N GLU A 106 11.43 0.66 16.39
CA GLU A 106 11.49 0.74 17.85
C GLU A 106 11.20 -0.59 18.57
N ARG A 107 10.55 -1.53 17.85
CA ARG A 107 10.13 -2.86 18.35
C ARG A 107 10.95 -4.01 17.78
N GLY A 108 12.10 -3.71 17.20
CA GLY A 108 13.09 -4.72 16.84
C GLY A 108 13.05 -5.19 15.38
N PHE A 109 12.29 -4.54 14.50
CA PHE A 109 12.25 -4.87 13.07
C PHE A 109 13.16 -3.95 12.26
N VAL A 110 13.74 -4.43 11.18
CA VAL A 110 14.22 -3.56 10.11
C VAL A 110 12.99 -3.08 9.33
N ALA A 111 12.76 -1.78 9.23
CA ALA A 111 11.55 -1.26 8.63
C ALA A 111 11.86 -0.24 7.53
N LEU A 112 11.15 -0.36 6.41
CA LEU A 112 11.32 0.44 5.21
C LEU A 112 10.01 1.15 4.88
N ALA A 113 9.99 2.50 4.88
CA ALA A 113 8.88 3.27 4.33
C ALA A 113 9.27 3.83 2.97
N PHE A 114 8.49 3.58 1.92
CA PHE A 114 8.82 4.02 0.57
C PHE A 114 7.74 4.90 -0.05
N ASP A 115 8.17 5.84 -0.89
CA ASP A 115 7.28 6.52 -1.82
C ASP A 115 6.96 5.59 -2.99
N PRO A 116 5.69 5.46 -3.37
CA PRO A 116 5.31 4.72 -4.57
C PRO A 116 5.93 5.27 -5.84
N SER A 117 6.03 4.43 -6.87
CA SER A 117 6.35 4.87 -8.23
C SER A 117 5.56 6.11 -8.63
N PHE A 118 6.19 7.06 -9.30
CA PHE A 118 5.63 8.34 -9.79
C PHE A 118 5.30 9.38 -8.70
N THR A 119 5.54 9.09 -7.42
CA THR A 119 5.16 9.97 -6.30
C THR A 119 6.33 10.33 -5.39
N GLY A 120 6.15 11.34 -4.54
CA GLY A 120 7.17 11.75 -3.58
C GLY A 120 8.54 11.98 -4.20
N GLU A 121 9.58 11.39 -3.63
CA GLU A 121 10.95 11.42 -4.15
C GLU A 121 11.25 10.25 -5.12
N SER A 122 10.34 9.30 -5.31
CA SER A 122 10.50 8.19 -6.28
C SER A 122 10.43 8.69 -7.72
N SER A 123 11.08 7.95 -8.63
CA SER A 123 11.09 8.26 -10.05
C SER A 123 9.75 7.95 -10.74
N GLY A 124 9.69 8.25 -12.02
CA GLY A 124 8.59 7.95 -12.91
C GLY A 124 7.87 9.20 -13.40
N GLU A 125 7.57 9.20 -14.69
CA GLU A 125 6.82 10.24 -15.37
C GLU A 125 5.66 9.63 -16.17
N PRO A 126 4.54 10.29 -16.28
CA PRO A 126 4.20 11.58 -15.65
C PRO A 126 3.95 11.45 -14.14
N ARG A 127 4.36 12.46 -13.37
CA ARG A 127 4.24 12.49 -11.90
C ARG A 127 2.80 12.26 -11.43
N ARG A 128 2.67 11.66 -10.23
CA ARG A 128 1.39 11.38 -9.58
C ARG A 128 0.47 10.46 -10.39
N THR A 129 1.06 9.61 -11.19
CA THR A 129 0.38 8.49 -11.84
C THR A 129 0.16 7.36 -10.85
N ALA A 130 -1.00 6.73 -10.89
CA ALA A 130 -1.29 5.52 -10.15
C ALA A 130 -1.59 4.38 -11.15
N SER A 131 -1.07 3.18 -10.85
CA SER A 131 -1.29 1.99 -11.67
C SER A 131 -1.44 0.77 -10.77
N PRO A 132 -2.48 -0.07 -10.95
CA PRO A 132 -2.72 -1.22 -10.09
C PRO A 132 -1.57 -2.22 -10.01
N ASP A 133 -0.98 -2.56 -11.14
CA ASP A 133 0.11 -3.53 -11.23
C ASP A 133 1.46 -2.94 -10.80
N ILE A 134 1.79 -1.71 -11.22
CA ILE A 134 3.02 -1.04 -10.82
C ILE A 134 3.03 -0.81 -9.30
N ASN A 135 1.92 -0.36 -8.71
CA ASN A 135 1.86 -0.15 -7.27
C ASN A 135 1.89 -1.47 -6.49
N THR A 136 1.42 -2.58 -7.05
CA THR A 136 1.61 -3.91 -6.46
C THR A 136 3.09 -4.33 -6.52
N GLU A 137 3.74 -4.08 -7.65
CA GLU A 137 5.18 -4.32 -7.84
C GLU A 137 6.04 -3.50 -6.87
N ASP A 138 5.65 -2.27 -6.54
CA ASP A 138 6.40 -1.44 -5.59
C ASP A 138 6.62 -2.15 -4.23
N PHE A 139 5.62 -2.91 -3.74
CA PHE A 139 5.81 -3.76 -2.56
C PHE A 139 6.75 -4.94 -2.81
N MET A 140 6.65 -5.61 -3.96
CA MET A 140 7.51 -6.75 -4.27
C MET A 140 8.97 -6.31 -4.44
N ALA A 141 9.21 -5.16 -5.06
CA ALA A 141 10.53 -4.54 -5.14
C ALA A 141 11.09 -4.14 -3.76
N ALA A 142 10.24 -3.68 -2.84
CA ALA A 142 10.65 -3.41 -1.46
C ALA A 142 11.05 -4.72 -0.73
N VAL A 143 10.36 -5.83 -0.98
CA VAL A 143 10.74 -7.17 -0.49
C VAL A 143 12.08 -7.60 -1.08
N ASP A 144 12.31 -7.39 -2.38
CA ASP A 144 13.61 -7.66 -3.03
C ASP A 144 14.74 -6.87 -2.38
N PHE A 145 14.52 -5.58 -2.11
CA PHE A 145 15.50 -4.73 -1.47
C PHE A 145 15.82 -5.21 -0.05
N LEU A 146 14.79 -5.48 0.77
CA LEU A 146 14.96 -5.95 2.15
C LEU A 146 15.66 -7.31 2.19
N SER A 147 15.32 -8.23 1.29
CA SER A 147 15.92 -9.57 1.23
C SER A 147 17.43 -9.55 0.98
N LYS A 148 17.96 -8.47 0.42
CA LYS A 148 19.38 -8.28 0.09
C LYS A 148 20.16 -7.54 1.18
N GLN A 149 19.51 -7.07 2.28
CA GLN A 149 20.21 -6.38 3.35
C GLN A 149 20.93 -7.41 4.26
N ASP A 150 22.17 -7.12 4.63
CA ASP A 150 23.01 -8.04 5.42
C ASP A 150 22.41 -8.35 6.81
N ASN A 151 21.68 -7.36 7.39
CA ASN A 151 21.06 -7.46 8.70
C ASN A 151 19.59 -7.92 8.65
N VAL A 152 19.10 -8.40 7.50
CA VAL A 152 17.74 -8.92 7.33
C VAL A 152 17.76 -10.42 7.11
N ASP A 153 16.82 -11.11 7.75
CA ASP A 153 16.49 -12.49 7.43
C ASP A 153 15.44 -12.50 6.31
N ALA A 154 15.84 -12.93 5.13
CA ALA A 154 15.00 -12.95 3.92
C ALA A 154 13.76 -13.86 4.05
N GLU A 155 13.77 -14.82 4.98
CA GLU A 155 12.61 -15.68 5.24
C GLU A 155 11.61 -15.06 6.24
N ARG A 156 11.92 -13.88 6.78
CA ARG A 156 11.11 -13.20 7.81
C ARG A 156 10.73 -11.78 7.39
N ILE A 157 10.03 -11.66 6.25
CA ILE A 157 9.60 -10.37 5.71
C ILE A 157 8.08 -10.26 5.78
N GLY A 158 7.62 -9.14 6.34
CA GLY A 158 6.23 -8.71 6.36
C GLY A 158 6.02 -7.38 5.66
N ILE A 159 4.76 -7.01 5.44
CA ILE A 159 4.38 -5.71 4.87
C ILE A 159 3.24 -5.06 5.65
N ILE A 160 3.19 -3.73 5.61
CA ILE A 160 2.07 -2.92 6.11
C ILE A 160 1.58 -2.01 4.99
N GLY A 161 0.31 -2.14 4.64
CA GLY A 161 -0.37 -1.20 3.77
C GLY A 161 -1.40 -0.37 4.55
N ILE A 162 -1.40 0.95 4.33
CA ILE A 162 -2.26 1.89 5.04
C ILE A 162 -3.25 2.52 4.03
N CYS A 163 -4.54 2.59 4.36
CA CYS A 163 -5.58 3.16 3.51
C CYS A 163 -5.65 2.41 2.15
N GLY A 164 -5.60 3.10 1.01
CA GLY A 164 -5.58 2.45 -0.30
C GLY A 164 -4.44 1.44 -0.49
N TRP A 165 -3.32 1.65 0.19
CA TRP A 165 -2.19 0.71 0.19
C TRP A 165 -2.48 -0.57 1.00
N GLY A 166 -3.49 -0.59 1.83
CA GLY A 166 -3.95 -1.82 2.48
C GLY A 166 -4.48 -2.84 1.47
N GLY A 167 -5.29 -2.41 0.50
CA GLY A 167 -5.74 -3.28 -0.59
C GLY A 167 -4.60 -3.70 -1.52
N ILE A 168 -3.65 -2.80 -1.81
CA ILE A 168 -2.45 -3.10 -2.58
C ILE A 168 -1.57 -4.12 -1.84
N ALA A 169 -1.41 -4.00 -0.52
CA ALA A 169 -0.67 -4.96 0.30
C ALA A 169 -1.30 -6.36 0.27
N LEU A 170 -2.64 -6.46 0.32
CA LEU A 170 -3.32 -7.75 0.18
C LEU A 170 -3.11 -8.35 -1.21
N ASN A 171 -3.13 -7.53 -2.27
CA ASN A 171 -2.85 -8.01 -3.62
C ASN A 171 -1.39 -8.46 -3.77
N ALA A 172 -0.43 -7.73 -3.20
CA ALA A 172 0.98 -8.13 -3.18
C ALA A 172 1.20 -9.43 -2.40
N ALA A 173 0.54 -9.61 -1.25
CA ALA A 173 0.62 -10.86 -0.47
C ALA A 173 0.00 -12.06 -1.19
N ALA A 174 -0.99 -11.84 -2.07
CA ALA A 174 -1.54 -12.89 -2.93
C ALA A 174 -0.59 -13.26 -4.08
N ALA A 175 0.22 -12.31 -4.54
CA ALA A 175 1.14 -12.48 -5.66
C ALA A 175 2.55 -12.98 -5.25
N ASP A 176 3.05 -12.56 -4.08
CA ASP A 176 4.43 -12.83 -3.62
C ASP A 176 4.45 -13.67 -2.33
N THR A 177 4.82 -14.93 -2.45
CA THR A 177 4.87 -15.88 -1.32
C THR A 177 6.02 -15.63 -0.33
N ARG A 178 6.94 -14.72 -0.63
CA ARG A 178 7.99 -14.26 0.30
C ARG A 178 7.43 -13.36 1.39
N ILE A 179 6.24 -12.78 1.18
CA ILE A 179 5.53 -12.00 2.19
C ILE A 179 4.89 -12.97 3.19
N LYS A 180 5.45 -13.04 4.41
CA LYS A 180 5.04 -14.01 5.44
C LYS A 180 3.96 -13.50 6.38
N ALA A 181 3.83 -12.16 6.49
CA ALA A 181 2.79 -11.53 7.31
C ALA A 181 2.41 -10.17 6.71
N THR A 182 1.12 -9.83 6.74
CA THR A 182 0.59 -8.58 6.17
C THR A 182 -0.33 -7.89 7.16
N VAL A 183 -0.13 -6.59 7.38
CA VAL A 183 -1.09 -5.73 8.10
C VAL A 183 -1.73 -4.77 7.10
N ALA A 184 -3.05 -4.81 6.99
CA ALA A 184 -3.85 -3.87 6.21
C ALA A 184 -4.59 -2.93 7.16
N SER A 185 -3.99 -1.75 7.41
CA SER A 185 -4.50 -0.75 8.34
C SER A 185 -5.46 0.20 7.65
N THR A 186 -6.67 0.37 8.21
CA THR A 186 -7.70 1.29 7.72
C THR A 186 -7.87 1.21 6.19
N MET A 187 -7.86 0.00 5.66
CA MET A 187 -7.71 -0.28 4.23
C MET A 187 -8.87 0.22 3.36
N TYR A 188 -8.53 0.48 2.10
CA TYR A 188 -9.48 0.56 0.98
C TYR A 188 -9.20 -0.52 -0.05
N ASP A 189 -10.24 -0.97 -0.70
CA ASP A 189 -10.13 -1.53 -2.03
C ASP A 189 -10.25 -0.38 -3.06
N MET A 190 -9.11 0.10 -3.54
CA MET A 190 -9.06 1.21 -4.51
C MET A 190 -9.74 0.85 -5.83
N THR A 191 -9.80 -0.43 -6.19
CA THR A 191 -10.50 -0.88 -7.40
C THR A 191 -12.02 -0.84 -7.21
N ARG A 192 -12.52 -1.24 -6.04
CA ARG A 192 -13.95 -1.18 -5.70
C ARG A 192 -14.43 0.26 -5.59
N VAL A 193 -13.73 1.14 -4.86
CA VAL A 193 -14.17 2.53 -4.73
C VAL A 193 -14.11 3.28 -6.05
N SER A 194 -13.12 2.99 -6.92
CA SER A 194 -13.02 3.62 -8.23
C SER A 194 -14.11 3.14 -9.22
N GLY A 195 -14.58 1.91 -9.08
CA GLY A 195 -15.62 1.34 -9.94
C GLY A 195 -17.04 1.52 -9.43
N ASN A 196 -17.23 1.56 -8.11
CA ASN A 196 -18.56 1.51 -7.48
C ASN A 196 -18.89 2.75 -6.63
N GLY A 197 -17.92 3.67 -6.43
CA GLY A 197 -18.08 4.81 -5.51
C GLY A 197 -18.05 4.39 -4.03
N TYR A 198 -18.20 5.36 -3.15
CA TYR A 198 -18.31 5.11 -1.72
C TYR A 198 -19.59 4.35 -1.39
N PHE A 199 -19.49 3.35 -0.52
CA PHE A 199 -20.62 2.49 -0.10
C PHE A 199 -21.33 1.80 -1.28
N ASP A 200 -20.60 1.59 -2.39
CA ASP A 200 -21.13 1.03 -3.65
C ASP A 200 -22.34 1.80 -4.22
N SER A 201 -22.47 3.09 -3.90
CA SER A 201 -23.59 3.93 -4.31
C SER A 201 -23.73 4.04 -5.84
N GLU A 202 -22.63 3.88 -6.55
CA GLU A 202 -22.52 3.96 -8.01
C GLU A 202 -22.30 2.57 -8.66
N ASP A 203 -22.59 1.47 -7.95
CA ASP A 203 -22.47 0.10 -8.51
C ASP A 203 -23.59 -0.19 -9.51
N LYS A 204 -23.57 0.55 -10.61
CA LYS A 204 -24.48 0.43 -11.73
C LYS A 204 -23.69 0.47 -13.04
N GLU A 205 -24.13 -0.32 -14.01
CA GLU A 205 -23.48 -0.34 -15.33
C GLU A 205 -23.49 1.05 -15.97
N GLU A 206 -24.62 1.75 -15.93
CA GLU A 206 -24.79 3.08 -16.49
C GLU A 206 -23.83 4.10 -15.84
N SER A 207 -23.71 4.13 -14.52
CA SER A 207 -22.77 5.02 -13.81
C SER A 207 -21.32 4.77 -14.24
N ARG A 208 -20.93 3.50 -14.35
CA ARG A 208 -19.60 3.15 -14.84
C ARG A 208 -19.38 3.51 -16.30
N HIS A 209 -20.39 3.38 -17.14
CA HIS A 209 -20.32 3.78 -18.55
C HIS A 209 -20.09 5.29 -18.67
N GLN A 210 -20.88 6.10 -17.97
CA GLN A 210 -20.75 7.56 -17.97
C GLN A 210 -19.37 8.00 -17.44
N ALA A 211 -18.86 7.35 -16.37
CA ALA A 211 -17.52 7.64 -15.87
C ALA A 211 -16.42 7.33 -16.91
N ARG A 212 -16.55 6.21 -17.63
CA ARG A 212 -15.62 5.84 -18.73
C ARG A 212 -15.65 6.84 -19.89
N GLU A 213 -16.85 7.31 -20.28
CA GLU A 213 -16.98 8.36 -21.29
C GLU A 213 -16.33 9.68 -20.85
N ALA A 214 -16.55 10.09 -19.60
CA ALA A 214 -15.94 11.29 -19.05
C ALA A 214 -14.40 11.18 -19.04
N LEU A 215 -13.85 10.06 -18.60
CA LEU A 215 -12.41 9.81 -18.62
C LEU A 215 -11.84 9.77 -20.06
N ALA A 216 -12.56 9.17 -21.00
CA ALA A 216 -12.14 9.16 -22.42
C ALA A 216 -12.10 10.58 -23.00
N LYS A 217 -13.08 11.42 -22.70
CA LYS A 217 -13.08 12.84 -23.07
C LYS A 217 -11.93 13.60 -22.41
N GLN A 218 -11.71 13.37 -21.10
CA GLN A 218 -10.63 14.02 -20.35
C GLN A 218 -9.24 13.74 -20.95
N ARG A 219 -9.01 12.50 -21.42
CA ARG A 219 -7.74 12.12 -22.08
C ARG A 219 -7.43 12.98 -23.33
N LEU A 220 -8.46 13.45 -24.02
CA LEU A 220 -8.31 14.28 -25.21
C LEU A 220 -8.21 15.78 -24.89
N ILE A 221 -8.88 16.23 -23.85
CA ILE A 221 -8.92 17.65 -23.45
C ILE A 221 -7.67 18.02 -22.68
N ASP A 222 -7.39 17.28 -21.61
CA ASP A 222 -6.23 17.49 -20.75
C ASP A 222 -5.81 16.17 -20.07
N PRO A 223 -4.84 15.45 -20.64
CA PRO A 223 -4.33 14.21 -20.05
C PRO A 223 -3.52 14.46 -18.76
N THR A 224 -3.27 15.72 -18.42
CA THR A 224 -2.51 16.10 -17.22
C THR A 224 -3.38 16.46 -16.03
N ALA A 225 -4.71 16.51 -16.20
CA ALA A 225 -5.66 16.88 -15.15
C ALA A 225 -5.44 16.08 -13.85
N MET A 226 -5.52 16.78 -12.74
CA MET A 226 -5.38 16.24 -11.38
C MET A 226 -6.72 16.21 -10.67
N ALA A 227 -6.92 15.23 -9.80
CA ALA A 227 -8.06 15.14 -8.88
C ALA A 227 -7.71 14.26 -7.68
N GLY A 228 -8.62 14.17 -6.73
CA GLY A 228 -8.46 13.29 -5.56
C GLY A 228 -7.64 13.88 -4.41
N GLY A 229 -7.13 15.09 -4.54
CA GLY A 229 -6.63 15.87 -3.40
C GLY A 229 -7.76 16.17 -2.41
N VAL A 230 -7.39 16.45 -1.16
CA VAL A 230 -8.38 16.80 -0.14
C VAL A 230 -9.02 18.13 -0.49
N VAL A 231 -10.36 18.20 -0.35
CA VAL A 231 -11.15 19.39 -0.67
C VAL A 231 -10.68 20.59 0.17
N ASN A 232 -10.25 21.66 -0.50
CA ASN A 232 -9.78 22.88 0.12
C ASN A 232 -10.23 24.12 -0.72
N PRO A 233 -11.00 25.08 -0.18
CA PRO A 233 -11.42 25.18 1.22
C PRO A 233 -12.43 24.12 1.64
N LEU A 234 -12.44 23.79 2.95
CA LEU A 234 -13.37 22.82 3.52
C LEU A 234 -14.80 23.39 3.51
N PRO A 235 -15.80 22.71 2.89
CA PRO A 235 -17.20 23.11 2.96
C PRO A 235 -17.74 23.05 4.40
N GLU A 236 -18.63 23.99 4.77
CA GLU A 236 -19.22 24.04 6.13
C GLU A 236 -20.00 22.77 6.48
N ASP A 237 -20.74 22.23 5.52
CA ASP A 237 -21.58 21.03 5.64
C ASP A 237 -20.84 19.73 5.30
N ALA A 238 -19.51 19.78 5.16
CA ALA A 238 -18.71 18.60 4.80
C ALA A 238 -18.99 17.43 5.77
N PRO A 239 -19.13 16.19 5.27
CA PRO A 239 -19.22 14.99 6.10
C PRO A 239 -18.00 14.84 7.03
N GLN A 240 -18.17 14.17 8.16
CA GLN A 240 -17.11 14.05 9.16
C GLN A 240 -15.81 13.47 8.58
N PHE A 241 -15.88 12.46 7.74
CA PHE A 241 -14.69 11.87 7.15
C PHE A 241 -13.92 12.82 6.22
N VAL A 242 -14.62 13.76 5.55
CA VAL A 242 -13.98 14.82 4.74
C VAL A 242 -13.28 15.82 5.67
N LYS A 243 -13.89 16.16 6.82
CA LYS A 243 -13.26 16.99 7.86
C LYS A 243 -12.02 16.33 8.43
N ASP A 244 -12.05 15.00 8.65
CA ASP A 244 -10.92 14.23 9.17
C ASP A 244 -9.74 14.21 8.15
N TYR A 245 -10.03 14.06 6.85
CA TYR A 245 -9.02 14.17 5.80
C TYR A 245 -8.44 15.57 5.68
N TYR A 246 -9.28 16.60 5.72
CA TYR A 246 -8.83 17.99 5.73
C TYR A 246 -7.91 18.26 6.91
N ASP A 247 -8.32 17.81 8.10
CA ASP A 247 -7.53 17.97 9.32
C ASP A 247 -6.15 17.33 9.21
N TYR A 248 -6.07 16.12 8.66
CA TYR A 248 -4.79 15.45 8.52
C TYR A 248 -3.93 16.06 7.39
N TYR A 249 -4.47 16.22 6.17
CA TYR A 249 -3.64 16.54 5.01
C TYR A 249 -3.39 18.03 4.76
N ILE A 250 -4.29 18.92 5.22
CA ILE A 250 -4.23 20.35 4.90
C ILE A 250 -3.74 21.19 6.09
N THR A 251 -3.86 20.68 7.31
CA THR A 251 -3.37 21.37 8.50
C THR A 251 -1.95 20.89 8.88
N PRO A 252 -1.24 21.60 9.79
CA PRO A 252 0.09 21.18 10.26
C PRO A 252 0.12 19.80 10.94
N ARG A 253 -1.03 19.16 11.18
CA ARG A 253 -1.11 17.80 11.73
C ARG A 253 -0.35 16.78 10.89
N GLY A 254 -0.50 16.84 9.58
CA GLY A 254 0.11 15.88 8.68
C GLY A 254 0.37 16.41 7.27
N TYR A 255 0.22 17.73 7.03
CA TYR A 255 0.55 18.34 5.74
C TYR A 255 2.00 18.04 5.34
N HIS A 256 2.19 17.65 4.08
CA HIS A 256 3.52 17.52 3.48
C HIS A 256 3.51 17.96 2.03
N GLU A 257 4.54 18.71 1.62
CA GLU A 257 4.62 19.30 0.27
C GLU A 257 4.69 18.27 -0.86
N ARG A 258 5.24 17.06 -0.60
CA ARG A 258 5.32 15.96 -1.59
C ARG A 258 4.08 15.09 -1.64
N SER A 259 3.15 15.25 -0.71
CA SER A 259 1.90 14.49 -0.69
C SER A 259 0.91 15.03 -1.71
N GLY A 260 0.39 14.15 -2.57
CA GLY A 260 -0.69 14.50 -3.48
C GLY A 260 -1.96 14.92 -2.74
N ASN A 261 -2.29 14.24 -1.64
CA ASN A 261 -3.48 14.57 -0.83
C ASN A 261 -3.40 15.93 -0.16
N SER A 262 -2.19 16.39 0.17
CA SER A 262 -1.98 17.73 0.75
C SER A 262 -2.01 18.84 -0.32
N ASN A 263 -2.05 18.47 -1.60
CA ASN A 263 -2.01 19.38 -2.74
C ASN A 263 -3.13 19.08 -3.74
N ASP A 264 -2.81 18.94 -5.02
CA ASP A 264 -3.76 18.79 -6.12
C ASP A 264 -4.13 17.33 -6.46
N GLY A 265 -3.69 16.35 -5.66
CA GLY A 265 -4.06 14.94 -5.80
C GLY A 265 -3.18 14.17 -6.78
N TRP A 266 -3.80 13.36 -7.61
CA TRP A 266 -3.16 12.50 -8.60
C TRP A 266 -3.85 12.60 -9.97
N ARG A 267 -3.23 12.05 -11.01
CA ARG A 267 -3.78 12.13 -12.37
C ARG A 267 -5.10 11.40 -12.50
N VAL A 268 -6.09 12.09 -13.03
CA VAL A 268 -7.46 11.59 -13.23
C VAL A 268 -7.47 10.32 -14.07
N ILE A 269 -6.72 10.31 -15.17
CA ILE A 269 -6.69 9.15 -16.08
C ILE A 269 -6.10 7.89 -15.48
N GLY A 270 -5.33 7.97 -14.39
CA GLY A 270 -4.86 6.82 -13.62
C GLY A 270 -5.99 6.05 -12.97
N THR A 271 -7.09 6.72 -12.59
CA THR A 271 -8.25 6.08 -11.97
C THR A 271 -8.96 5.09 -12.91
N GLN A 272 -8.83 5.24 -14.21
CA GLN A 272 -9.44 4.33 -15.18
C GLN A 272 -8.95 2.89 -15.05
N ALA A 273 -7.65 2.71 -14.83
CA ALA A 273 -7.07 1.39 -14.61
C ALA A 273 -7.58 0.76 -13.32
N TYR A 274 -7.68 1.54 -12.24
CA TYR A 274 -8.25 1.07 -10.98
C TYR A 274 -9.73 0.69 -11.11
N ALA A 275 -10.55 1.51 -11.76
CA ALA A 275 -11.98 1.21 -11.98
C ALA A 275 -12.23 -0.05 -12.84
N ASN A 276 -11.23 -0.49 -13.61
CA ASN A 276 -11.33 -1.66 -14.48
C ASN A 276 -10.49 -2.85 -14.00
N SER A 277 -10.04 -2.84 -12.75
CA SER A 277 -9.23 -3.89 -12.13
C SER A 277 -9.91 -4.43 -10.87
N ARG A 278 -9.42 -5.56 -10.36
CA ARG A 278 -9.90 -6.19 -9.13
C ARG A 278 -8.73 -6.69 -8.30
N PHE A 279 -8.33 -5.96 -7.27
CA PHE A 279 -7.22 -6.34 -6.40
C PHE A 279 -7.50 -7.57 -5.56
N LEU A 280 -8.69 -7.65 -5.00
CA LEU A 280 -8.99 -8.67 -3.99
C LEU A 280 -9.42 -10.01 -4.60
N TYR A 281 -9.16 -10.24 -5.89
CA TYR A 281 -9.67 -11.42 -6.58
C TYR A 281 -9.13 -12.74 -6.02
N TYR A 282 -7.84 -12.79 -5.64
CA TYR A 282 -7.18 -13.99 -5.14
C TYR A 282 -6.74 -13.90 -3.67
N ILE A 283 -7.24 -12.94 -2.89
CA ILE A 283 -6.83 -12.81 -1.48
C ILE A 283 -7.29 -14.00 -0.61
N ASN A 284 -8.31 -14.73 -1.01
CA ASN A 284 -8.71 -15.98 -0.38
C ASN A 284 -7.68 -17.10 -0.56
N GLU A 285 -6.66 -16.93 -1.41
CA GLU A 285 -5.56 -17.88 -1.61
C GLU A 285 -4.30 -17.50 -0.81
N ILE A 286 -4.28 -16.35 -0.13
CA ILE A 286 -3.16 -15.93 0.72
C ILE A 286 -2.98 -16.94 1.85
N ARG A 287 -1.86 -17.66 1.87
CA ARG A 287 -1.52 -18.62 2.93
C ARG A 287 -0.80 -17.98 4.12
N SER A 288 -0.10 -16.88 3.88
CA SER A 288 0.57 -16.11 4.94
C SER A 288 -0.42 -15.44 5.89
N ALA A 289 0.05 -15.01 7.04
CA ALA A 289 -0.79 -14.37 8.04
C ALA A 289 -1.26 -12.98 7.60
N VAL A 290 -2.51 -12.64 7.92
CA VAL A 290 -3.08 -11.31 7.61
C VAL A 290 -3.82 -10.75 8.81
N LEU A 291 -3.49 -9.51 9.18
CA LEU A 291 -4.25 -8.70 10.13
C LEU A 291 -4.88 -7.52 9.38
N VAL A 292 -6.21 -7.53 9.31
CA VAL A 292 -6.98 -6.36 8.85
C VAL A 292 -7.36 -5.54 10.08
N MET A 293 -7.02 -4.24 10.07
CA MET A 293 -7.27 -3.35 11.19
C MET A 293 -8.05 -2.12 10.73
N HIS A 294 -9.14 -1.78 11.43
CA HIS A 294 -9.96 -0.60 11.17
C HIS A 294 -10.38 0.13 12.43
N GLY A 295 -10.63 1.43 12.30
CA GLY A 295 -11.35 2.19 13.30
C GLY A 295 -12.83 1.84 13.31
N GLU A 296 -13.45 1.78 14.50
CA GLU A 296 -14.88 1.55 14.67
C GLU A 296 -15.72 2.55 13.88
N LYS A 297 -15.30 3.83 13.86
CA LYS A 297 -15.96 4.95 13.19
C LYS A 297 -15.42 5.25 11.79
N ALA A 298 -14.52 4.41 11.27
CA ALA A 298 -13.96 4.63 9.94
C ALA A 298 -15.03 4.40 8.87
N HIS A 299 -15.27 5.39 8.03
CA HIS A 299 -16.20 5.30 6.89
C HIS A 299 -15.78 4.21 5.89
N SER A 300 -14.49 3.84 5.87
CA SER A 300 -13.93 2.78 5.01
C SER A 300 -13.98 1.38 5.65
N ARG A 301 -14.53 1.21 6.83
CA ARG A 301 -14.52 -0.04 7.58
C ARG A 301 -15.09 -1.22 6.77
N TYR A 302 -16.13 -0.97 5.97
CA TYR A 302 -16.77 -1.99 5.15
C TYR A 302 -15.83 -2.65 4.12
N PHE A 303 -14.78 -1.96 3.65
CA PHE A 303 -13.78 -2.56 2.76
C PHE A 303 -12.98 -3.65 3.50
N GLY A 304 -12.53 -3.36 4.72
CA GLY A 304 -11.75 -4.31 5.50
C GLY A 304 -12.58 -5.51 5.97
N GLU A 305 -13.82 -5.27 6.39
CA GLU A 305 -14.75 -6.35 6.77
C GLU A 305 -15.03 -7.26 5.57
N ALA A 306 -15.32 -6.67 4.39
CA ALA A 306 -15.54 -7.45 3.16
C ALA A 306 -14.28 -8.25 2.77
N ALA A 307 -13.09 -7.65 2.84
CA ALA A 307 -11.84 -8.35 2.54
C ALA A 307 -11.58 -9.50 3.51
N TYR A 308 -11.79 -9.29 4.82
CA TYR A 308 -11.65 -10.33 5.84
C TYR A 308 -12.60 -11.52 5.57
N HIS A 309 -13.90 -11.25 5.39
CA HIS A 309 -14.88 -12.29 5.10
C HIS A 309 -14.57 -13.01 3.80
N TYR A 310 -14.08 -12.31 2.79
CA TYR A 310 -13.65 -12.94 1.56
C TYR A 310 -12.46 -13.88 1.77
N MET A 311 -11.48 -13.48 2.53
CA MET A 311 -10.33 -14.33 2.86
C MET A 311 -10.75 -15.56 3.67
N VAL A 312 -11.65 -15.41 4.64
CA VAL A 312 -12.01 -16.51 5.57
C VAL A 312 -13.09 -17.43 4.96
N ASP A 313 -14.18 -16.83 4.49
CA ASP A 313 -15.39 -17.55 4.09
C ASP A 313 -15.46 -17.81 2.58
N GLY A 314 -14.61 -17.19 1.78
CA GLY A 314 -14.66 -17.21 0.31
C GLY A 314 -15.88 -16.49 -0.26
N LYS A 315 -16.51 -15.59 0.51
CA LYS A 315 -17.67 -14.79 0.10
C LYS A 315 -17.25 -13.34 -0.04
N ALA A 316 -17.52 -12.74 -1.18
CA ALA A 316 -17.26 -11.34 -1.42
C ALA A 316 -18.57 -10.59 -1.67
N GLU A 317 -18.97 -9.73 -0.73
CA GLU A 317 -19.95 -8.68 -1.04
C GLU A 317 -19.33 -7.71 -2.05
N GLY A 318 -20.10 -7.33 -3.07
CA GLY A 318 -19.63 -6.47 -4.16
C GLY A 318 -18.81 -7.18 -5.23
N TYR A 319 -18.55 -8.47 -5.09
CA TYR A 319 -17.96 -9.32 -6.13
C TYR A 319 -18.85 -10.55 -6.34
N ASN A 320 -19.50 -10.67 -7.46
CA ASN A 320 -20.43 -11.77 -7.80
C ASN A 320 -19.73 -13.12 -8.01
N THR A 321 -18.75 -13.46 -7.17
CA THR A 321 -17.99 -14.70 -7.31
C THR A 321 -18.00 -15.46 -5.98
N ILE A 322 -18.55 -16.68 -6.00
CA ILE A 322 -18.35 -17.63 -4.91
C ILE A 322 -16.98 -18.26 -5.11
N VAL A 323 -16.08 -17.99 -4.20
CA VAL A 323 -14.72 -18.55 -4.20
C VAL A 323 -14.59 -19.50 -3.01
N LYS A 324 -13.71 -20.48 -3.11
CA LYS A 324 -13.45 -21.41 -2.01
C LYS A 324 -12.89 -20.69 -0.80
N PRO A 325 -13.23 -21.11 0.43
CA PRO A 325 -12.59 -20.59 1.64
C PRO A 325 -11.07 -20.72 1.61
N ASN A 326 -10.39 -19.85 2.35
CA ASN A 326 -8.94 -19.89 2.49
C ASN A 326 -8.47 -21.25 3.07
N PRO A 327 -7.37 -21.83 2.60
CA PRO A 327 -6.80 -23.03 3.20
C PRO A 327 -6.24 -22.82 4.63
N ASN A 328 -5.96 -21.56 5.03
CA ASN A 328 -5.44 -21.18 6.33
C ASN A 328 -6.26 -20.03 6.97
N PRO A 329 -7.56 -20.23 7.23
CA PRO A 329 -8.41 -19.15 7.76
C PRO A 329 -8.02 -18.74 9.18
N GLU A 330 -7.39 -19.63 9.96
CA GLU A 330 -7.01 -19.43 11.35
C GLU A 330 -5.90 -18.38 11.57
N ASN A 331 -5.18 -18.00 10.51
CA ASN A 331 -4.14 -16.96 10.58
C ASN A 331 -4.61 -15.62 9.95
N LYS A 332 -5.92 -15.45 9.79
CA LYS A 332 -6.55 -14.22 9.34
C LYS A 332 -7.28 -13.57 10.53
N GLU A 333 -6.99 -12.31 10.73
CA GLU A 333 -7.52 -11.56 11.89
C GLU A 333 -8.21 -10.28 11.43
N LEU A 334 -9.29 -9.92 12.11
CA LEU A 334 -9.95 -8.62 11.97
C LEU A 334 -9.92 -7.91 13.33
N LEU A 335 -9.32 -6.73 13.38
CA LEU A 335 -9.21 -5.91 14.58
C LEU A 335 -9.93 -4.58 14.40
N ILE A 336 -10.98 -4.35 15.18
CA ILE A 336 -11.70 -3.08 15.19
C ILE A 336 -11.27 -2.27 16.41
N ILE A 337 -10.75 -1.08 16.16
CA ILE A 337 -10.26 -0.16 17.20
C ILE A 337 -11.41 0.73 17.69
N PRO A 338 -11.85 0.59 18.96
CA PRO A 338 -12.97 1.35 19.49
C PRO A 338 -12.75 2.86 19.39
N GLY A 339 -13.78 3.57 18.93
CA GLY A 339 -13.81 5.02 18.84
C GLY A 339 -12.91 5.66 17.77
N ALA A 340 -12.05 4.90 17.10
CA ALA A 340 -11.14 5.43 16.09
C ALA A 340 -11.87 5.73 14.76
N THR A 341 -11.52 6.85 14.13
CA THR A 341 -11.87 7.18 12.75
C THR A 341 -10.85 6.59 11.77
N HIS A 342 -11.04 6.85 10.48
CA HIS A 342 -10.08 6.44 9.46
C HIS A 342 -8.71 7.11 9.65
N CYS A 343 -8.68 8.43 9.81
CA CYS A 343 -7.44 9.21 9.94
C CYS A 343 -6.80 9.10 11.34
N ASP A 344 -7.54 8.66 12.36
CA ASP A 344 -6.93 8.34 13.65
C ASP A 344 -5.93 7.18 13.56
N LEU A 345 -6.07 6.31 12.55
CA LEU A 345 -5.09 5.25 12.29
C LEU A 345 -3.92 5.69 11.38
N TYR A 346 -3.77 6.98 11.12
CA TYR A 346 -2.61 7.53 10.42
C TYR A 346 -1.50 7.94 11.40
N ASP A 347 -1.88 8.53 12.55
CA ASP A 347 -0.96 9.10 13.53
C ASP A 347 -1.32 8.80 15.00
N GLY A 348 -2.40 8.07 15.25
CA GLY A 348 -2.92 7.76 16.58
C GLY A 348 -4.09 8.65 17.02
N GLY A 349 -4.37 9.72 16.30
CA GLY A 349 -5.49 10.62 16.54
C GLY A 349 -5.26 11.62 17.69
N TYR A 350 -6.11 12.66 17.69
CA TYR A 350 -6.11 13.73 18.70
C TYR A 350 -7.54 13.99 19.20
N THR A 351 -7.67 14.55 20.39
CA THR A 351 -8.98 14.86 20.98
C THR A 351 -9.71 16.01 20.27
N GLU A 352 -8.96 16.88 19.58
CA GLU A 352 -9.48 18.00 18.82
C GLU A 352 -9.00 17.97 17.37
N LEU A 353 -9.73 18.63 16.48
CA LEU A 353 -9.31 18.84 15.11
C LEU A 353 -8.06 19.75 15.04
N LYS A 354 -7.36 19.72 13.92
CA LYS A 354 -6.09 20.41 13.66
C LYS A 354 -4.93 19.87 14.48
N GLY A 355 -5.00 18.59 14.85
CA GLY A 355 -3.97 17.92 15.62
C GLY A 355 -3.73 18.57 16.99
N LYS A 356 -4.77 19.19 17.58
CA LYS A 356 -4.71 19.82 18.88
C LYS A 356 -5.33 18.95 19.98
N GLY A 357 -5.10 19.35 21.23
CA GLY A 357 -5.53 18.59 22.39
C GLY A 357 -4.60 17.42 22.68
N GLU A 358 -5.09 16.45 23.47
CA GLU A 358 -4.31 15.30 23.88
C GLU A 358 -4.26 14.21 22.80
N PRO A 359 -3.09 13.58 22.57
CA PRO A 359 -2.98 12.41 21.70
C PRO A 359 -3.86 11.27 22.19
N LYS A 360 -4.67 10.69 21.33
CA LYS A 360 -5.51 9.52 21.68
C LYS A 360 -4.74 8.20 21.70
N ASN A 361 -3.61 8.12 21.00
CA ASN A 361 -2.77 6.93 20.89
C ASN A 361 -3.54 5.66 20.47
N LEU A 362 -4.43 5.80 19.50
CA LEU A 362 -5.36 4.74 19.10
C LEU A 362 -4.72 3.62 18.28
N ILE A 363 -3.51 3.83 17.74
CA ILE A 363 -2.83 2.77 16.97
C ILE A 363 -2.22 1.76 17.95
N PRO A 364 -2.62 0.49 17.91
CA PRO A 364 -2.15 -0.53 18.85
C PRO A 364 -0.77 -1.07 18.43
N TRP A 365 0.27 -0.27 18.58
CA TRP A 365 1.62 -0.56 18.11
C TRP A 365 2.18 -1.89 18.57
N ASP A 366 1.97 -2.23 19.85
CA ASP A 366 2.47 -3.49 20.43
C ASP A 366 1.71 -4.69 19.83
N ARG A 367 0.40 -4.56 19.62
CA ARG A 367 -0.40 -5.61 18.96
C ARG A 367 0.06 -5.88 17.52
N ILE A 368 0.43 -4.83 16.77
CA ILE A 368 0.98 -4.96 15.42
C ILE A 368 2.34 -5.67 15.48
N ALA A 369 3.21 -5.26 16.41
CA ALA A 369 4.52 -5.87 16.58
C ALA A 369 4.42 -7.34 17.03
N ASP A 370 3.51 -7.66 17.95
CA ASP A 370 3.26 -9.02 18.42
C ASP A 370 2.76 -9.92 17.27
N PHE A 371 1.88 -9.40 16.41
CA PHE A 371 1.43 -10.12 15.21
C PHE A 371 2.61 -10.49 14.31
N PHE A 372 3.48 -9.54 13.98
CA PHE A 372 4.66 -9.82 13.18
C PHE A 372 5.65 -10.76 13.91
N THR A 373 5.90 -10.54 15.20
CA THR A 373 6.78 -11.41 15.98
C THR A 373 6.28 -12.86 15.98
N HIS A 374 4.98 -13.07 16.16
CA HIS A 374 4.38 -14.40 16.17
C HIS A 374 4.49 -15.10 14.80
N HIS A 375 4.28 -14.37 13.71
CA HIS A 375 4.19 -14.98 12.39
C HIS A 375 5.50 -14.97 11.58
N LEU A 376 6.47 -14.11 11.93
CA LEU A 376 7.77 -14.07 11.29
C LEU A 376 8.86 -14.90 12.01
N ASN A 377 8.59 -15.44 13.20
CA ASN A 377 9.53 -16.28 13.96
C ASN A 377 9.17 -17.78 13.92
N LYS A 378 8.30 -18.18 13.00
CA LYS A 378 7.88 -19.59 12.83
C LYS A 378 8.78 -20.34 11.86
#